data_f652863d1216b189b2cbc23d2951fa31
#
_entry.id   f652863d1216b189b2cbc23d2951fa31
#
_cell.length_a   1.000
_cell.length_b   1.000
_cell.length_c   1.000
_cell.angle_alpha   90.00
_cell.angle_beta   90.00
_cell.angle_gamma   90.00
#
_symmetry.space_group_name_H-M   'P 1'
#
loop_
_entity.id
_entity.type
_entity.pdbx_description
1 polymer ?
#
loop_
_entity_poly.entity_id
_entity_poly.type
_entity_poly.pdbx_seq_one_letter_code
_entity_poly.pdbx_strand_id
1 'polypeptide(L)'
;MNESTNLKLKNILEKNEVCLFMKGTPEVPQCGFSLAISNVLKHLKVNFKGINVLEDNDIRAGIKEYSDWPTIPQLYVKGEFIGG
;
A
#
# COMPACT_ATOMS: atom_id res chain seq x y z
N MET A 1 -6.81 15.27 -3.21
CA MET A 1 -7.31 13.96 -3.71
C MET A 1 -8.75 14.10 -4.10
N ASN A 2 -9.13 13.62 -5.28
CA ASN A 2 -10.53 13.69 -5.70
C ASN A 2 -11.37 12.59 -5.03
N GLU A 3 -12.70 12.72 -5.14
CA GLU A 3 -13.63 11.78 -4.52
C GLU A 3 -13.49 10.36 -5.09
N SER A 4 -13.27 10.24 -6.39
CA SER A 4 -13.09 8.95 -7.06
C SER A 4 -11.90 8.18 -6.49
N THR A 5 -10.77 8.84 -6.32
CA THR A 5 -9.57 8.25 -5.74
C THR A 5 -9.80 7.88 -4.27
N ASN A 6 -10.46 8.75 -3.52
CA ASN A 6 -10.78 8.50 -2.12
C ASN A 6 -11.66 7.25 -1.97
N LEU A 7 -12.65 7.08 -2.83
CA LEU A 7 -13.51 5.90 -2.84
C LEU A 7 -12.74 4.63 -3.19
N LYS A 8 -11.81 4.71 -4.16
CA LYS A 8 -10.93 3.58 -4.50
C LYS A 8 -10.11 3.14 -3.29
N LEU A 9 -9.49 4.09 -2.59
CA LEU A 9 -8.66 3.80 -1.41
C LEU A 9 -9.50 3.17 -0.30
N LYS A 10 -10.65 3.73 0.00
CA LYS A 10 -11.56 3.19 1.01
C LYS A 10 -11.98 1.76 0.68
N ASN A 11 -12.30 1.51 -0.60
CA ASN A 11 -12.70 0.19 -1.05
C ASN A 11 -11.57 -0.84 -0.89
N ILE A 12 -10.35 -0.48 -1.26
CA ILE A 12 -9.17 -1.34 -1.08
C ILE A 12 -8.96 -1.67 0.40
N LEU A 13 -9.02 -0.66 1.25
CA LEU A 13 -8.79 -0.82 2.68
C LEU A 13 -9.89 -1.61 3.38
N GLU A 14 -11.13 -1.49 2.92
CA GLU A 14 -12.26 -2.26 3.49
C GLU A 14 -12.21 -3.73 3.10
N LYS A 15 -11.78 -4.03 1.87
CA LYS A 15 -11.79 -5.40 1.33
C LYS A 15 -10.59 -6.23 1.77
N ASN A 16 -9.54 -5.61 2.25
CA ASN A 16 -8.29 -6.30 2.57
C ASN A 16 -7.83 -5.91 3.96
N GLU A 17 -7.73 -6.88 4.85
CA GLU A 17 -7.31 -6.63 6.23
C GLU A 17 -5.92 -6.04 6.30
N VAL A 18 -4.98 -6.59 5.52
CA VAL A 18 -3.60 -6.11 5.45
C VAL A 18 -3.31 -5.65 4.03
N CYS A 19 -2.96 -4.38 3.86
CA CYS A 19 -2.65 -3.77 2.58
C CYS A 19 -1.25 -3.15 2.61
N LEU A 20 -0.46 -3.48 1.60
CA LEU A 20 0.84 -2.85 1.40
C LEU A 20 0.83 -2.06 0.09
N PHE A 21 0.85 -0.74 0.20
CA PHE A 21 1.02 0.13 -0.96
C PHE A 21 2.51 0.22 -1.24
N MET A 22 2.92 -0.29 -2.40
CA MET A 22 4.32 -0.52 -2.71
C MET A 22 4.67 -0.17 -4.15
N LYS A 23 5.94 -0.06 -4.44
CA LYS A 23 6.46 0.09 -5.81
C LYS A 23 6.76 -1.30 -6.34
N GLY A 24 6.00 -1.70 -7.38
CA GLY A 24 6.02 -3.05 -7.92
C GLY A 24 5.00 -3.95 -7.24
N THR A 25 5.21 -5.24 -7.37
CA THR A 25 4.35 -6.28 -6.79
C THR A 25 5.12 -7.06 -5.73
N PRO A 26 4.43 -7.83 -4.86
CA PRO A 26 5.13 -8.70 -3.92
C PRO A 26 6.06 -9.70 -4.59
N GLU A 27 5.76 -10.12 -5.83
CA GLU A 27 6.58 -11.04 -6.62
C GLU A 27 7.75 -10.34 -7.31
N VAL A 28 7.56 -9.06 -7.71
CA VAL A 28 8.56 -8.27 -8.42
C VAL A 28 8.60 -6.84 -7.83
N PRO A 29 9.16 -6.68 -6.61
CA PRO A 29 9.30 -5.35 -6.02
C PRO A 29 10.26 -4.48 -6.84
N GLN A 30 9.93 -3.18 -6.96
CA GLN A 30 10.69 -2.24 -7.78
C GLN A 30 11.50 -1.24 -6.96
N CYS A 31 11.57 -1.44 -5.65
CA CYS A 31 12.37 -0.58 -4.78
C CYS A 31 12.79 -1.37 -3.54
N GLY A 32 13.97 -1.04 -2.98
CA GLY A 32 14.54 -1.78 -1.87
C GLY A 32 13.69 -1.77 -0.61
N PHE A 33 13.00 -0.67 -0.33
CA PHE A 33 12.12 -0.57 0.83
C PHE A 33 10.86 -1.41 0.64
N SER A 34 10.29 -1.42 -0.58
CA SER A 34 9.14 -2.29 -0.90
C SER A 34 9.52 -3.76 -0.81
N LEU A 35 10.70 -4.12 -1.29
CA LEU A 35 11.24 -5.47 -1.17
C LEU A 35 11.35 -5.88 0.30
N ALA A 36 11.94 -5.04 1.14
CA ALA A 36 12.17 -5.33 2.55
C ALA A 36 10.87 -5.59 3.30
N ILE A 37 9.89 -4.71 3.18
CA ILE A 37 8.59 -4.86 3.86
C ILE A 37 7.84 -6.09 3.34
N SER A 38 7.80 -6.28 2.03
CA SER A 38 7.15 -7.44 1.42
C SER A 38 7.76 -8.74 1.93
N ASN A 39 9.08 -8.81 2.01
CA ASN A 39 9.77 -10.00 2.51
C ASN A 39 9.49 -10.27 4.00
N VAL A 40 9.41 -9.22 4.82
CA VAL A 40 9.06 -9.36 6.24
C VAL A 40 7.65 -9.96 6.37
N LEU A 41 6.68 -9.44 5.64
CA LEU A 41 5.30 -9.95 5.68
C LEU A 41 5.23 -11.41 5.21
N LYS A 42 5.94 -11.76 4.15
CA LYS A 42 6.01 -13.15 3.66
C LYS A 42 6.65 -14.07 4.69
N HIS A 43 7.74 -13.64 5.31
CA HIS A 43 8.45 -14.40 6.32
C HIS A 43 7.57 -14.68 7.54
N LEU A 44 6.77 -13.70 7.94
CA LEU A 44 5.81 -13.84 9.04
C LEU A 44 4.55 -14.60 8.64
N LYS A 45 4.42 -15.00 7.37
CA LYS A 45 3.27 -15.70 6.82
C LYS A 45 1.98 -14.90 6.96
N VAL A 46 2.10 -13.58 6.89
CA VAL A 46 0.95 -12.67 6.88
C VAL A 46 0.33 -12.67 5.49
N ASN A 47 -0.98 -12.89 5.44
CA ASN A 47 -1.73 -12.77 4.19
C ASN A 47 -2.01 -11.29 3.93
N PHE A 48 -1.47 -10.74 2.85
CA PHE A 48 -1.61 -9.31 2.56
C PHE A 48 -1.87 -9.05 1.09
N LYS A 49 -2.51 -7.92 0.81
CA LYS A 49 -2.72 -7.42 -0.55
C LYS A 49 -1.63 -6.40 -0.88
N GLY A 50 -0.84 -6.67 -1.90
CA GLY A 50 0.11 -5.72 -2.45
C GLY A 50 -0.58 -4.84 -3.49
N ILE A 51 -0.51 -3.53 -3.34
CA ILE A 51 -1.04 -2.57 -4.30
C ILE A 51 0.14 -1.87 -4.97
N ASN A 52 0.29 -2.09 -6.27
CA ASN A 52 1.38 -1.50 -7.04
C ASN A 52 1.02 -0.06 -7.43
N VAL A 53 1.58 0.91 -6.70
CA VAL A 53 1.30 2.33 -6.95
C VAL A 53 1.93 2.84 -8.25
N LEU A 54 2.83 2.08 -8.87
CA LEU A 54 3.41 2.45 -10.16
C LEU A 54 2.42 2.30 -11.31
N GLU A 55 1.36 1.52 -11.12
CA GLU A 55 0.31 1.30 -12.12
C GLU A 55 -0.82 2.34 -12.06
N ASP A 56 -0.88 3.13 -10.98
CA ASP A 56 -1.97 4.09 -10.78
C ASP A 56 -1.45 5.32 -10.06
N ASN A 57 -1.22 6.39 -10.84
CA ASN A 57 -0.70 7.64 -10.30
C ASN A 57 -1.64 8.31 -9.31
N ASP A 58 -2.95 8.13 -9.47
CA ASP A 58 -3.94 8.69 -8.55
C ASP A 58 -3.87 8.00 -7.19
N ILE A 59 -3.73 6.70 -7.19
CA ILE A 59 -3.53 5.92 -5.96
C ILE A 59 -2.21 6.31 -5.30
N ARG A 60 -1.14 6.44 -6.08
CA ARG A 60 0.18 6.83 -5.57
C ARG A 60 0.15 8.17 -4.84
N ALA A 61 -0.44 9.18 -5.47
CA ALA A 61 -0.58 10.51 -4.87
C ALA A 61 -1.61 10.49 -3.73
N GLY A 62 -2.72 9.80 -3.95
CA GLY A 62 -3.82 9.76 -2.99
C GLY A 62 -3.47 9.10 -1.67
N ILE A 63 -2.71 8.00 -1.69
CA ILE A 63 -2.36 7.32 -0.43
C ILE A 63 -1.42 8.15 0.44
N LYS A 64 -0.55 8.96 -0.16
CA LYS A 64 0.31 9.89 0.57
C LYS A 64 -0.50 10.99 1.25
N GLU A 65 -1.49 11.52 0.55
CA GLU A 65 -2.41 12.51 1.10
C GLU A 65 -3.30 11.90 2.18
N TYR A 66 -3.82 10.71 1.94
CA TYR A 66 -4.69 9.98 2.87
C TYR A 66 -4.01 9.75 4.23
N SER A 67 -2.73 9.35 4.22
CA SER A 67 -1.96 9.09 5.43
C SER A 67 -1.25 10.32 6.01
N ASP A 68 -1.18 11.39 5.24
CA ASP A 68 -0.30 12.53 5.52
C ASP A 68 1.15 12.08 5.69
N TRP A 69 1.58 11.12 4.87
CA TRP A 69 2.91 10.55 4.89
C TRP A 69 3.50 10.54 3.49
N PRO A 70 4.73 11.08 3.29
CA PRO A 70 5.21 11.42 1.95
C PRO A 70 5.80 10.27 1.13
N THR A 71 6.04 9.12 1.72
CA THR A 71 6.81 8.06 1.05
C THR A 71 6.05 6.75 0.91
N ILE A 72 6.48 5.96 -0.07
CA ILE A 72 6.06 4.58 -0.31
C ILE A 72 7.27 3.69 -0.01
N PRO A 73 7.12 2.52 0.61
CA PRO A 73 5.86 1.79 0.87
C PRO A 73 5.09 2.28 2.09
N GLN A 74 3.80 1.94 2.13
CA GLN A 74 2.94 2.21 3.30
C GLN A 74 2.15 0.96 3.65
N LEU A 75 2.15 0.60 4.93
CA LEU A 75 1.44 -0.57 5.44
C LEU A 75 0.18 -0.16 6.20
N TYR A 76 -0.92 -0.82 5.89
CA TYR A 76 -2.21 -0.63 6.57
C TYR A 76 -2.71 -1.96 7.11
N VAL A 77 -3.25 -1.93 8.33
CA VAL A 77 -3.91 -3.08 8.95
C VAL A 77 -5.30 -2.64 9.40
N LYS A 78 -6.33 -3.33 8.94
CA LYS A 78 -7.74 -2.99 9.25
C LYS A 78 -8.07 -1.53 8.96
N GLY A 79 -7.56 -1.02 7.87
CA GLY A 79 -7.77 0.37 7.45
C GLY A 79 -6.93 1.41 8.17
N GLU A 80 -6.08 1.01 9.11
CA GLU A 80 -5.23 1.90 9.88
C GLU A 80 -3.82 1.95 9.32
N PHE A 81 -3.29 3.17 9.15
CA PHE A 81 -1.89 3.37 8.76
C PHE A 81 -0.97 2.90 9.87
N ILE A 82 -0.12 1.90 9.58
CA ILE A 82 0.81 1.33 10.55
C ILE A 82 2.17 2.00 10.44
N GLY A 83 2.62 2.27 9.24
CA GLY A 83 3.91 2.88 9.01
C GLY A 83 4.38 2.82 7.56
N GLY A 84 5.45 3.49 7.32
CA GLY A 84 6.08 3.54 6.02
C GLY A 84 7.57 3.75 6.07
#